data_cdd2900c245c69bb2fde02ce076494e7
#
_entry.id   cdd2900c245c69bb2fde02ce076494e7
#
_cell.length_a   1.000
_cell.length_b   1.000
_cell.length_c   1.000
_cell.angle_alpha   90.00
_cell.angle_beta   90.00
_cell.angle_gamma   90.00
#
_symmetry.space_group_name_H-M   'P 1'
#
loop_
_entity.id
_entity.type
_entity.pdbx_description
1 polymer ?
#
loop_
_entity_poly.entity_id
_entity_poly.type
_entity_poly.pdbx_seq_one_letter_code
_entity_poly.pdbx_strand_id
1 'polypeptide(L)'
;MNSHTLGDPASPFLVSLGWNEHFSSHFSEHHSAGLKPGRVARVDRISSMVLTENGSVRGEPSTDMLYTSDKEQLPAVGDWVGMMPRPRHDTDSIEVVLPRRSVLARARGGSDSRSAAREIQIIAANVDFVFATHTVIKTNIARLVRDVAQIEQSGSTPVVLLTKSDLLVDPSELLEEIENTAPGLRVHLTSGLTGDRVDELRQYLTGNRTIVFIGTSGVGKSTIS
;
A
#
# COMPACT_ATOMS: atom_id res chain seq x y z
N MET A 1 43.13 -9.51 2.15
CA MET A 1 42.17 -9.35 1.04
C MET A 1 40.79 -9.24 1.63
N ASN A 2 40.37 -8.02 1.92
CA ASN A 2 39.05 -7.78 2.51
C ASN A 2 38.03 -7.67 1.36
N SER A 3 37.18 -8.68 1.29
CA SER A 3 35.96 -8.60 0.48
C SER A 3 35.02 -7.57 1.11
N HIS A 4 35.03 -6.34 0.63
CA HIS A 4 33.95 -5.39 0.89
C HIS A 4 32.69 -5.95 0.25
N THR A 5 31.86 -6.58 1.05
CA THR A 5 30.43 -6.72 0.75
C THR A 5 29.87 -5.31 0.60
N LEU A 6 29.58 -4.95 -0.63
CA LEU A 6 28.79 -3.76 -0.99
C LEU A 6 27.35 -3.96 -0.53
N GLY A 7 27.13 -3.89 0.78
CA GLY A 7 25.83 -3.74 1.37
C GLY A 7 25.70 -2.29 1.79
N ASP A 8 24.95 -1.51 1.03
CA ASP A 8 24.52 -0.20 1.48
C ASP A 8 23.75 -0.39 2.80
N PRO A 9 24.24 0.11 3.94
CA PRO A 9 23.47 0.04 5.18
C PRO A 9 22.32 1.01 5.02
N ALA A 10 21.16 0.50 4.57
CA ALA A 10 19.95 1.29 4.61
C ALA A 10 19.84 1.91 5.99
N SER A 11 19.61 3.21 6.05
CA SER A 11 19.52 3.89 7.34
C SER A 11 18.44 3.18 8.17
N PRO A 12 18.58 3.11 9.51
CA PRO A 12 17.58 2.51 10.38
C PRO A 12 16.18 3.09 10.15
N PHE A 13 16.10 4.35 9.72
CA PHE A 13 14.85 4.99 9.37
C PHE A 13 14.20 4.36 8.13
N LEU A 14 14.94 4.13 7.04
CA LEU A 14 14.40 3.48 5.85
C LEU A 14 13.99 2.03 6.13
N VAL A 15 14.75 1.31 6.95
CA VAL A 15 14.39 -0.03 7.41
C VAL A 15 13.06 0.00 8.19
N SER A 16 12.86 1.00 9.06
CA SER A 16 11.58 1.16 9.78
C SER A 16 10.39 1.42 8.86
N LEU A 17 10.63 1.95 7.67
CA LEU A 17 9.64 2.12 6.62
C LEU A 17 9.46 0.89 5.74
N GLY A 18 10.16 -0.23 5.99
CA GLY A 18 10.04 -1.48 5.23
C GLY A 18 11.08 -1.66 4.12
N TRP A 19 12.16 -0.84 4.10
CA TRP A 19 13.32 -1.12 3.23
C TRP A 19 13.94 -2.46 3.59
N ASN A 20 14.27 -3.25 2.59
CA ASN A 20 14.84 -4.58 2.77
C ASN A 20 15.75 -4.96 1.60
N GLU A 21 16.28 -6.19 1.61
CA GLU A 21 17.20 -6.71 0.61
C GLU A 21 16.66 -6.64 -0.84
N HIS A 22 15.34 -6.85 -1.02
CA HIS A 22 14.71 -6.72 -2.32
C HIS A 22 14.92 -5.32 -2.91
N PHE A 23 14.68 -4.27 -2.12
CA PHE A 23 14.86 -2.90 -2.60
C PHE A 23 16.33 -2.49 -2.69
N SER A 24 17.18 -2.94 -1.75
CA SER A 24 18.63 -2.68 -1.80
C SER A 24 19.27 -3.23 -3.07
N SER A 25 18.94 -4.45 -3.46
CA SER A 25 19.50 -5.08 -4.66
C SER A 25 19.10 -4.32 -5.94
N HIS A 26 17.84 -3.88 -6.03
CA HIS A 26 17.38 -3.10 -7.20
C HIS A 26 17.86 -1.64 -7.19
N PHE A 27 18.25 -1.12 -6.02
CA PHE A 27 18.72 0.26 -5.91
C PHE A 27 20.22 0.42 -6.14
N SER A 28 21.01 -0.65 -6.12
CA SER A 28 22.48 -0.61 -6.13
C SER A 28 23.07 0.16 -7.31
N GLU A 29 22.55 -0.01 -8.51
CA GLU A 29 22.98 0.72 -9.71
C GLU A 29 22.60 2.21 -9.65
N HIS A 30 21.45 2.54 -9.10
CA HIS A 30 20.94 3.90 -8.95
C HIS A 30 21.73 4.68 -7.89
N HIS A 31 22.18 4.00 -6.84
CA HIS A 31 23.07 4.60 -5.83
C HIS A 31 24.38 5.07 -6.47
N SER A 32 24.95 4.28 -7.37
CA SER A 32 26.17 4.65 -8.11
C SER A 32 25.98 5.87 -9.01
N ALA A 33 24.75 6.12 -9.47
CA ALA A 33 24.36 7.31 -10.21
C ALA A 33 24.08 8.55 -9.32
N GLY A 34 24.26 8.43 -7.99
CA GLY A 34 24.06 9.51 -7.03
C GLY A 34 22.63 9.72 -6.55
N LEU A 35 21.72 8.83 -6.91
CA LEU A 35 20.33 8.87 -6.43
C LEU A 35 20.27 8.54 -4.94
N LYS A 36 19.24 9.08 -4.26
CA LYS A 36 18.91 8.82 -2.87
C LYS A 36 17.61 8.04 -2.77
N PRO A 37 17.55 6.98 -1.96
CA PRO A 37 16.32 6.21 -1.79
C PRO A 37 15.31 6.98 -0.96
N GLY A 38 14.02 6.83 -1.30
CA GLY A 38 12.92 7.37 -0.51
C GLY A 38 11.64 6.58 -0.71
N ARG A 39 10.71 6.70 0.25
CA ARG A 39 9.42 6.05 0.19
C ARG A 39 8.30 7.08 0.00
N VAL A 40 7.46 6.90 -1.01
CA VAL A 40 6.33 7.77 -1.31
C VAL A 40 5.26 7.60 -0.24
N ALA A 41 5.00 8.66 0.54
CA ALA A 41 3.98 8.70 1.59
C ALA A 41 2.66 9.30 1.11
N ARG A 42 2.72 10.24 0.16
CA ARG A 42 1.53 10.88 -0.41
C ARG A 42 1.82 11.30 -1.86
N VAL A 43 0.81 11.19 -2.70
CA VAL A 43 0.83 11.67 -4.08
C VAL A 43 -0.18 12.80 -4.22
N ASP A 44 0.28 13.97 -4.63
CA ASP A 44 -0.51 15.12 -5.02
C ASP A 44 -0.63 15.17 -6.57
N ARG A 45 -1.21 16.23 -7.14
CA ARG A 45 -1.42 16.32 -8.60
C ARG A 45 -0.13 16.29 -9.43
N ILE A 46 0.90 16.97 -8.95
CA ILE A 46 2.17 17.19 -9.68
C ILE A 46 3.39 16.74 -8.90
N SER A 47 3.26 16.51 -7.60
CA SER A 47 4.37 16.15 -6.73
C SER A 47 3.96 15.08 -5.73
N SER A 48 4.96 14.45 -5.14
CA SER A 48 4.77 13.45 -4.08
C SER A 48 5.52 13.90 -2.82
N MET A 49 4.99 13.57 -1.66
CA MET A 49 5.75 13.62 -0.42
C MET A 49 6.51 12.31 -0.28
N VAL A 50 7.82 12.39 -0.18
CA VAL A 50 8.73 11.25 -0.11
C VAL A 50 9.47 11.28 1.22
N LEU A 51 9.44 10.18 1.96
CA LEU A 51 10.18 9.99 3.19
C LEU A 51 11.58 9.47 2.86
N THR A 52 12.61 10.21 3.28
CA THR A 52 14.03 9.88 3.08
C THR A 52 14.72 9.78 4.44
N GLU A 53 15.97 9.31 4.46
CA GLU A 53 16.78 9.27 5.69
C GLU A 53 16.96 10.65 6.36
N ASN A 54 16.85 11.72 5.58
CA ASN A 54 17.02 13.11 6.04
C ASN A 54 15.67 13.81 6.32
N GLY A 55 14.58 13.08 6.39
CA GLY A 55 13.23 13.59 6.59
C GLY A 55 12.36 13.56 5.35
N SER A 56 11.24 14.26 5.38
CA SER A 56 10.31 14.34 4.26
C SER A 56 10.70 15.41 3.26
N VAL A 57 10.72 15.06 1.98
CA VAL A 57 10.99 15.97 0.86
C VAL A 57 9.85 15.93 -0.15
N ARG A 58 9.70 16.98 -0.94
CA ARG A 58 8.80 16.98 -2.10
C ARG A 58 9.56 16.49 -3.31
N GLY A 59 9.00 15.50 -4.01
CA GLY A 59 9.55 14.95 -5.24
C GLY A 59 8.59 15.14 -6.42
N GLU A 60 9.13 15.50 -7.57
CA GLU A 60 8.39 15.54 -8.83
C GLU A 60 8.92 14.48 -9.78
N PRO A 61 8.06 13.74 -10.51
CA PRO A 61 8.52 12.84 -11.54
C PRO A 61 9.41 13.56 -12.54
N SER A 62 10.48 12.92 -12.98
CA SER A 62 11.36 13.47 -14.02
C SER A 62 10.59 13.68 -15.32
N THR A 63 11.15 14.51 -16.20
CA THR A 63 10.54 14.78 -17.50
C THR A 63 10.32 13.48 -18.28
N ASP A 64 11.27 12.57 -18.25
CA ASP A 64 11.20 11.28 -18.94
C ASP A 64 10.06 10.41 -18.42
N MET A 65 9.84 10.40 -17.09
CA MET A 65 8.70 9.69 -16.48
C MET A 65 7.35 10.30 -16.88
N LEU A 66 7.25 11.62 -16.99
CA LEU A 66 6.00 12.28 -17.36
C LEU A 66 5.59 12.04 -18.82
N TYR A 67 6.57 11.85 -19.72
CA TYR A 67 6.33 11.58 -21.13
C TYR A 67 6.23 10.09 -21.48
N THR A 68 6.41 9.20 -20.49
CA THR A 68 6.18 7.77 -20.73
C THR A 68 4.71 7.51 -21.04
N SER A 69 4.46 6.60 -21.99
CA SER A 69 3.10 6.11 -22.27
C SER A 69 2.58 5.18 -21.17
N ASP A 70 3.47 4.65 -20.35
CA ASP A 70 3.16 3.73 -19.27
C ASP A 70 2.96 4.50 -17.95
N LYS A 71 1.70 4.83 -17.67
CA LYS A 71 1.32 5.52 -16.42
C LYS A 71 1.56 4.69 -15.15
N GLU A 72 1.77 3.38 -15.29
CA GLU A 72 2.09 2.52 -14.16
C GLU A 72 3.51 2.79 -13.62
N GLN A 73 4.36 3.44 -14.42
CA GLN A 73 5.68 3.88 -13.99
C GLN A 73 5.66 5.16 -13.13
N LEU A 74 4.53 5.86 -13.06
CA LEU A 74 4.42 7.03 -12.18
C LEU A 74 4.38 6.61 -10.71
N PRO A 75 4.94 7.46 -9.81
CA PRO A 75 4.97 7.17 -8.38
C PRO A 75 3.57 7.03 -7.79
N ALA A 76 3.38 6.01 -6.97
CA ALA A 76 2.17 5.77 -6.18
C ALA A 76 2.52 5.70 -4.69
N VAL A 77 1.53 5.82 -3.82
CA VAL A 77 1.74 5.70 -2.37
C VAL A 77 2.33 4.33 -2.03
N GLY A 78 3.38 4.31 -1.24
CA GLY A 78 4.11 3.09 -0.85
C GLY A 78 5.26 2.70 -1.76
N ASP A 79 5.43 3.38 -2.90
CA ASP A 79 6.57 3.12 -3.79
C ASP A 79 7.90 3.49 -3.14
N TRP A 80 8.91 2.71 -3.46
CA TRP A 80 10.30 3.08 -3.28
C TRP A 80 10.83 3.73 -4.56
N VAL A 81 11.46 4.88 -4.40
CA VAL A 81 11.91 5.71 -5.51
C VAL A 81 13.37 6.12 -5.35
N GLY A 82 14.03 6.36 -6.47
CA GLY A 82 15.33 7.01 -6.53
C GLY A 82 15.17 8.51 -6.79
N MET A 83 15.67 9.30 -5.86
CA MET A 83 15.57 10.77 -5.87
C MET A 83 16.89 11.40 -6.27
N MET A 84 16.86 12.35 -7.21
CA MET A 84 17.98 13.24 -7.51
C MET A 84 17.77 14.57 -6.79
N PRO A 85 18.63 14.91 -5.80
CA PRO A 85 18.53 16.19 -5.11
C PRO A 85 18.71 17.38 -6.05
N ARG A 86 17.87 18.41 -5.89
CA ARG A 86 17.93 19.67 -6.64
C ARG A 86 18.12 20.86 -5.69
N PRO A 87 19.33 21.17 -5.23
CA PRO A 87 19.58 22.15 -4.15
C PRO A 87 19.07 23.58 -4.37
N ARG A 88 18.67 23.92 -5.60
CA ARG A 88 18.14 25.25 -5.97
C ARG A 88 16.65 25.25 -6.29
N HIS A 89 15.96 24.12 -6.02
CA HIS A 89 14.54 23.95 -6.27
C HIS A 89 13.82 23.55 -4.98
N ASP A 90 12.54 23.85 -4.91
CA ASP A 90 11.68 23.45 -3.78
C ASP A 90 11.31 21.96 -3.81
N THR A 91 11.67 21.27 -4.89
CA THR A 91 11.37 19.85 -5.13
C THR A 91 12.59 19.13 -5.68
N ASP A 92 12.80 17.89 -5.22
CA ASP A 92 13.75 16.96 -5.81
C ASP A 92 13.13 16.23 -7.01
N SER A 93 13.96 15.65 -7.88
CA SER A 93 13.47 14.85 -9.02
C SER A 93 13.35 13.38 -8.65
N ILE A 94 12.19 12.77 -8.94
CA ILE A 94 12.02 11.32 -8.90
C ILE A 94 12.46 10.78 -10.26
N GLU A 95 13.56 10.03 -10.29
CA GLU A 95 14.15 9.52 -11.53
C GLU A 95 13.74 8.08 -11.81
N VAL A 96 13.41 7.30 -10.77
CA VAL A 96 13.04 5.89 -10.91
C VAL A 96 12.06 5.47 -9.83
N VAL A 97 11.12 4.60 -10.20
CA VAL A 97 10.32 3.80 -9.26
C VAL A 97 10.90 2.39 -9.26
N LEU A 98 11.26 1.88 -8.09
CA LEU A 98 11.80 0.54 -7.94
C LEU A 98 10.73 -0.53 -8.22
N PRO A 99 11.11 -1.75 -8.61
CA PRO A 99 10.18 -2.85 -8.81
C PRO A 99 9.29 -3.07 -7.60
N ARG A 100 7.98 -3.11 -7.85
CA ARG A 100 6.95 -3.26 -6.83
C ARG A 100 6.78 -4.73 -6.45
N ARG A 101 6.63 -5.04 -5.16
CA ARG A 101 6.29 -6.39 -4.67
C ARG A 101 4.80 -6.69 -4.76
N SER A 102 3.99 -5.65 -4.60
CA SER A 102 2.54 -5.72 -4.72
C SER A 102 1.99 -4.43 -5.29
N VAL A 103 0.85 -4.51 -6.01
CA VAL A 103 0.19 -3.36 -6.64
C VAL A 103 -1.31 -3.43 -6.39
N LEU A 104 -1.80 -2.60 -5.49
CA LEU A 104 -3.23 -2.43 -5.29
C LEU A 104 -3.74 -1.37 -6.26
N ALA A 105 -4.55 -1.81 -7.24
CA ALA A 105 -5.04 -0.95 -8.29
C ALA A 105 -6.57 -1.02 -8.42
N ARG A 106 -7.16 0.01 -8.99
CA ARG A 106 -8.57 0.02 -9.38
C ARG A 106 -8.73 0.47 -10.83
N ALA A 107 -9.73 -0.07 -11.50
CA ALA A 107 -10.15 0.47 -12.77
C ALA A 107 -10.82 1.84 -12.56
N ARG A 108 -10.33 2.88 -13.22
CA ARG A 108 -11.00 4.18 -13.27
C ARG A 108 -12.16 4.06 -14.26
N GLY A 109 -13.40 4.13 -13.77
CA GLY A 109 -14.57 4.23 -14.64
C GLY A 109 -14.54 5.56 -15.35
N GLY A 110 -14.23 5.58 -16.63
CA GLY A 110 -14.51 6.72 -17.48
C GLY A 110 -16.02 6.81 -17.69
N SER A 111 -16.62 7.97 -17.43
CA SER A 111 -18.01 8.25 -17.74
C SER A 111 -18.27 8.35 -19.25
N ASP A 112 -17.24 8.30 -20.08
CA ASP A 112 -17.35 8.32 -21.53
C ASP A 112 -17.14 6.93 -22.11
N SER A 113 -18.25 6.37 -22.62
CA SER A 113 -18.35 5.07 -23.28
C SER A 113 -17.57 4.95 -24.60
N ARG A 114 -16.69 5.91 -24.94
CA ARG A 114 -15.94 5.95 -26.19
C ARG A 114 -14.46 5.60 -26.10
N SER A 115 -13.86 5.52 -24.89
CA SER A 115 -12.48 5.02 -24.73
C SER A 115 -12.52 3.61 -24.15
N ALA A 116 -12.24 2.61 -24.97
CA ALA A 116 -12.21 1.19 -24.59
C ALA A 116 -11.04 0.81 -23.65
N ALA A 117 -10.14 1.73 -23.34
CA ALA A 117 -9.05 1.53 -22.40
C ALA A 117 -9.50 1.93 -20.98
N ARG A 118 -9.78 0.95 -20.14
CA ARG A 118 -9.93 1.18 -18.70
C ARG A 118 -8.59 1.67 -18.15
N GLU A 119 -8.54 2.95 -17.80
CA GLU A 119 -7.36 3.52 -17.16
C GLU A 119 -7.21 2.88 -15.77
N ILE A 120 -6.12 2.13 -15.56
CA ILE A 120 -5.79 1.53 -14.27
C ILE A 120 -5.16 2.63 -13.41
N GLN A 121 -5.69 2.84 -12.21
CA GLN A 121 -5.11 3.72 -11.21
C GLN A 121 -4.49 2.88 -10.09
N ILE A 122 -3.19 3.00 -9.88
CA ILE A 122 -2.53 2.42 -8.72
C ILE A 122 -2.92 3.25 -7.49
N ILE A 123 -3.48 2.57 -6.48
CA ILE A 123 -3.89 3.16 -5.20
C ILE A 123 -2.73 3.15 -4.23
N ALA A 124 -2.07 1.99 -4.12
CA ALA A 124 -0.92 1.78 -3.25
C ALA A 124 -0.04 0.65 -3.79
N ALA A 125 1.24 0.71 -3.47
CA ALA A 125 2.24 -0.29 -3.83
C ALA A 125 3.00 -0.78 -2.58
N ASN A 126 3.63 -1.95 -2.71
CA ASN A 126 4.46 -2.55 -1.67
C ASN A 126 3.70 -2.74 -0.34
N VAL A 127 2.44 -3.16 -0.46
CA VAL A 127 1.53 -3.43 0.65
C VAL A 127 1.67 -4.88 1.06
N ASP A 128 1.85 -5.15 2.36
CA ASP A 128 1.97 -6.51 2.89
C ASP A 128 0.58 -7.09 3.20
N PHE A 129 -0.28 -6.30 3.85
CA PHE A 129 -1.65 -6.72 4.20
C PHE A 129 -2.67 -5.70 3.72
N VAL A 130 -3.77 -6.20 3.17
CA VAL A 130 -4.94 -5.37 2.85
C VAL A 130 -6.11 -5.84 3.69
N PHE A 131 -6.63 -4.94 4.53
CA PHE A 131 -7.84 -5.17 5.30
C PHE A 131 -9.07 -4.91 4.44
N ALA A 132 -9.72 -5.98 3.98
CA ALA A 132 -11.04 -5.92 3.36
C ALA A 132 -12.09 -5.61 4.43
N THR A 133 -12.43 -4.32 4.57
CA THR A 133 -13.25 -3.83 5.67
C THR A 133 -14.72 -3.82 5.31
N HIS A 134 -15.51 -4.59 6.05
CA HIS A 134 -16.96 -4.70 5.95
C HIS A 134 -17.61 -4.45 7.33
N THR A 135 -18.88 -4.11 7.35
CA THR A 135 -19.63 -4.06 8.61
C THR A 135 -20.32 -5.39 8.87
N VAL A 136 -20.44 -5.81 10.14
CA VAL A 136 -21.19 -7.01 10.52
C VAL A 136 -22.69 -6.93 10.16
N ILE A 137 -23.21 -5.71 9.99
CA ILE A 137 -24.62 -5.50 9.62
C ILE A 137 -24.77 -5.59 8.11
N LYS A 138 -25.56 -6.55 7.64
CA LYS A 138 -25.83 -6.79 6.20
C LYS A 138 -24.56 -6.97 5.38
N THR A 139 -23.63 -7.78 5.88
CA THR A 139 -22.42 -8.16 5.17
C THR A 139 -22.77 -8.78 3.81
N ASN A 140 -22.21 -8.27 2.74
CA ASN A 140 -22.37 -8.85 1.42
C ASN A 140 -21.20 -9.81 1.14
N ILE A 141 -21.42 -11.10 1.36
CA ILE A 141 -20.40 -12.16 1.21
C ILE A 141 -19.84 -12.20 -0.20
N ALA A 142 -20.68 -12.10 -1.23
CA ALA A 142 -20.19 -12.09 -2.62
C ALA A 142 -19.26 -10.93 -2.92
N ARG A 143 -19.47 -9.78 -2.30
CA ARG A 143 -18.57 -8.63 -2.40
C ARG A 143 -17.28 -8.89 -1.61
N LEU A 144 -17.39 -9.40 -0.38
CA LEU A 144 -16.25 -9.74 0.46
C LEU A 144 -15.30 -10.69 -0.27
N VAL A 145 -15.81 -11.79 -0.85
CA VAL A 145 -15.00 -12.75 -1.63
C VAL A 145 -14.35 -12.09 -2.84
N ARG A 146 -15.05 -11.20 -3.53
CA ARG A 146 -14.47 -10.45 -4.65
C ARG A 146 -13.34 -9.51 -4.21
N ASP A 147 -13.53 -8.80 -3.09
CA ASP A 147 -12.50 -7.92 -2.53
C ASP A 147 -11.26 -8.74 -2.13
N VAL A 148 -11.44 -9.92 -1.51
CA VAL A 148 -10.35 -10.86 -1.18
C VAL A 148 -9.60 -11.30 -2.43
N ALA A 149 -10.30 -11.77 -3.46
CA ALA A 149 -9.68 -12.21 -4.71
C ALA A 149 -8.87 -11.10 -5.40
N GLN A 150 -9.36 -9.86 -5.37
CA GLN A 150 -8.63 -8.71 -5.89
C GLN A 150 -7.35 -8.40 -5.09
N ILE A 151 -7.40 -8.56 -3.77
CA ILE A 151 -6.23 -8.37 -2.91
C ILE A 151 -5.18 -9.43 -3.21
N GLU A 152 -5.55 -10.69 -3.33
CA GLU A 152 -4.63 -11.78 -3.68
C GLU A 152 -3.96 -11.53 -5.04
N GLN A 153 -4.74 -11.11 -6.04
CA GLN A 153 -4.21 -10.75 -7.36
C GLN A 153 -3.25 -9.55 -7.32
N SER A 154 -3.35 -8.69 -6.31
CA SER A 154 -2.42 -7.56 -6.13
C SER A 154 -1.05 -7.97 -5.61
N GLY A 155 -0.86 -9.22 -5.16
CA GLY A 155 0.34 -9.71 -4.48
C GLY A 155 0.37 -9.40 -2.97
N SER A 156 -0.72 -8.87 -2.40
CA SER A 156 -0.86 -8.59 -0.96
C SER A 156 -1.61 -9.71 -0.25
N THR A 157 -1.44 -9.82 1.06
CA THR A 157 -2.18 -10.79 1.86
C THR A 157 -3.53 -10.21 2.33
N PRO A 158 -4.67 -10.82 2.01
CA PRO A 158 -5.97 -10.36 2.47
C PRO A 158 -6.18 -10.67 3.96
N VAL A 159 -6.84 -9.73 4.64
CA VAL A 159 -7.39 -9.90 5.98
C VAL A 159 -8.80 -9.32 5.98
N VAL A 160 -9.79 -10.11 6.35
CA VAL A 160 -11.17 -9.63 6.46
C VAL A 160 -11.35 -8.94 7.82
N LEU A 161 -11.82 -7.70 7.78
CA LEU A 161 -12.11 -6.91 8.97
C LEU A 161 -13.60 -6.60 9.04
N LEU A 162 -14.29 -7.27 9.95
CA LEU A 162 -15.70 -7.06 10.24
C LEU A 162 -15.84 -6.04 11.37
N THR A 163 -16.27 -4.84 11.03
CA THR A 163 -16.40 -3.73 11.98
C THR A 163 -17.79 -3.62 12.57
N LYS A 164 -17.92 -2.78 13.60
CA LYS A 164 -19.17 -2.56 14.31
C LYS A 164 -19.70 -3.84 14.97
N SER A 165 -18.80 -4.66 15.52
CA SER A 165 -19.15 -5.92 16.21
C SER A 165 -20.09 -5.69 17.39
N ASP A 166 -20.08 -4.51 17.98
CA ASP A 166 -20.99 -4.07 19.03
C ASP A 166 -22.47 -4.07 18.62
N LEU A 167 -22.77 -4.09 17.33
CA LEU A 167 -24.15 -4.13 16.82
C LEU A 167 -24.67 -5.55 16.56
N LEU A 168 -23.84 -6.58 16.76
CA LEU A 168 -24.22 -7.98 16.53
C LEU A 168 -24.11 -8.78 17.82
N VAL A 169 -25.22 -9.38 18.25
CA VAL A 169 -25.27 -10.15 19.49
C VAL A 169 -24.53 -11.48 19.34
N ASP A 170 -24.72 -12.17 18.21
CA ASP A 170 -24.06 -13.43 17.91
C ASP A 170 -23.50 -13.42 16.46
N PRO A 171 -22.18 -13.48 16.28
CA PRO A 171 -21.57 -13.50 14.97
C PRO A 171 -21.43 -14.90 14.34
N SER A 172 -21.86 -15.98 15.01
CA SER A 172 -21.56 -17.36 14.63
C SER A 172 -22.04 -17.69 13.22
N GLU A 173 -23.28 -17.35 12.88
CA GLU A 173 -23.88 -17.61 11.56
C GLU A 173 -23.09 -16.89 10.44
N LEU A 174 -22.70 -15.62 10.67
CA LEU A 174 -21.92 -14.85 9.71
C LEU A 174 -20.53 -15.43 9.50
N LEU A 175 -19.86 -15.85 10.57
CA LEU A 175 -18.53 -16.44 10.51
C LEU A 175 -18.56 -17.82 9.82
N GLU A 176 -19.59 -18.63 10.08
CA GLU A 176 -19.81 -19.92 9.41
C GLU A 176 -20.08 -19.72 7.91
N GLU A 177 -20.87 -18.75 7.52
CA GLU A 177 -21.11 -18.43 6.11
C GLU A 177 -19.83 -18.00 5.40
N ILE A 178 -18.99 -17.19 6.05
CA ILE A 178 -17.69 -16.79 5.48
C ILE A 178 -16.77 -18.01 5.34
N GLU A 179 -16.63 -18.83 6.37
CA GLU A 179 -15.77 -20.03 6.33
C GLU A 179 -16.23 -21.02 5.26
N ASN A 180 -17.55 -21.23 5.11
CA ASN A 180 -18.09 -22.10 4.08
C ASN A 180 -17.87 -21.58 2.66
N THR A 181 -17.86 -20.24 2.48
CA THR A 181 -17.72 -19.61 1.16
C THR A 181 -16.25 -19.43 0.76
N ALA A 182 -15.40 -19.12 1.72
CA ALA A 182 -13.98 -18.84 1.51
C ALA A 182 -13.16 -19.37 2.70
N PRO A 183 -12.90 -20.69 2.74
CA PRO A 183 -12.22 -21.34 3.85
C PRO A 183 -10.82 -20.80 4.11
N GLY A 184 -10.44 -20.71 5.38
CA GLY A 184 -9.09 -20.32 5.80
C GLY A 184 -8.78 -18.83 5.71
N LEU A 185 -9.77 -17.96 5.48
CA LEU A 185 -9.59 -16.53 5.55
C LEU A 185 -9.32 -16.07 6.99
N ARG A 186 -8.42 -15.10 7.14
CA ARG A 186 -8.21 -14.42 8.42
C ARG A 186 -9.31 -13.40 8.61
N VAL A 187 -10.19 -13.65 9.58
CA VAL A 187 -11.33 -12.78 9.89
C VAL A 187 -11.18 -12.21 11.29
N HIS A 188 -11.27 -10.88 11.41
CA HIS A 188 -11.32 -10.17 12.69
C HIS A 188 -12.64 -9.44 12.86
N LEU A 189 -13.25 -9.62 14.01
CA LEU A 189 -14.40 -8.85 14.47
C LEU A 189 -13.88 -7.72 15.35
N THR A 190 -14.26 -6.48 15.06
CA THR A 190 -13.79 -5.32 15.82
C THR A 190 -14.88 -4.28 16.00
N SER A 191 -14.81 -3.53 17.08
CA SER A 191 -15.60 -2.32 17.25
C SER A 191 -14.67 -1.12 17.48
N GLY A 192 -14.66 -0.19 16.54
CA GLY A 192 -13.97 1.08 16.73
C GLY A 192 -14.67 2.00 17.77
N LEU A 193 -15.96 1.75 18.08
CA LEU A 193 -16.69 2.51 19.08
C LEU A 193 -16.29 2.10 20.50
N THR A 194 -16.21 0.81 20.77
CA THR A 194 -15.88 0.27 22.09
C THR A 194 -14.40 -0.04 22.28
N GLY A 195 -13.64 -0.08 21.19
CA GLY A 195 -12.24 -0.52 21.18
C GLY A 195 -12.08 -2.04 21.18
N ASP A 196 -13.19 -2.80 21.13
CA ASP A 196 -13.14 -4.26 21.20
C ASP A 196 -12.32 -4.85 20.07
N ARG A 197 -11.35 -5.71 20.45
CA ARG A 197 -10.40 -6.44 19.59
C ARG A 197 -9.61 -5.59 18.57
N VAL A 198 -9.57 -4.28 18.71
CA VAL A 198 -8.75 -3.42 17.85
C VAL A 198 -7.26 -3.69 18.07
N ASP A 199 -6.86 -3.98 19.32
CA ASP A 199 -5.46 -4.28 19.62
C ASP A 199 -4.94 -5.58 18.96
N GLU A 200 -5.81 -6.52 18.63
CA GLU A 200 -5.43 -7.74 17.89
C GLU A 200 -4.84 -7.40 16.51
N LEU A 201 -5.20 -6.26 15.93
CA LEU A 201 -4.71 -5.84 14.62
C LEU A 201 -3.23 -5.41 14.66
N ARG A 202 -2.69 -5.11 15.85
CA ARG A 202 -1.27 -4.72 16.03
C ARG A 202 -0.29 -5.80 15.59
N GLN A 203 -0.69 -7.08 15.60
CA GLN A 203 0.14 -8.18 15.12
C GLN A 203 0.57 -8.01 13.66
N TYR A 204 -0.22 -7.30 12.86
CA TYR A 204 0.08 -7.04 11.45
C TYR A 204 1.05 -5.87 11.24
N LEU A 205 1.25 -5.02 12.26
CA LEU A 205 2.16 -3.88 12.23
C LEU A 205 3.61 -4.24 12.59
N THR A 206 3.85 -5.45 13.05
CA THR A 206 5.20 -5.90 13.43
C THR A 206 6.08 -6.13 12.19
N GLY A 207 7.39 -5.89 12.30
CA GLY A 207 8.34 -6.14 11.21
C GLY A 207 8.29 -5.13 10.07
N ASN A 208 7.93 -3.88 10.37
CA ASN A 208 7.94 -2.76 9.40
C ASN A 208 7.03 -2.98 8.18
N ARG A 209 5.88 -3.59 8.42
CA ARG A 209 4.91 -3.95 7.38
C ARG A 209 3.99 -2.80 7.03
N THR A 210 3.53 -2.80 5.80
CA THR A 210 2.58 -1.81 5.27
C THR A 210 1.20 -2.41 5.20
N ILE A 211 0.22 -1.70 5.77
CA ILE A 211 -1.18 -2.10 5.79
C ILE A 211 -2.02 -1.07 5.04
N VAL A 212 -3.01 -1.53 4.30
CA VAL A 212 -4.03 -0.69 3.65
C VAL A 212 -5.42 -1.18 4.02
N PHE A 213 -6.31 -0.24 4.35
CA PHE A 213 -7.73 -0.53 4.56
C PHE A 213 -8.53 -0.20 3.30
N ILE A 214 -9.25 -1.17 2.77
CA ILE A 214 -10.22 -0.95 1.69
C ILE A 214 -11.63 -1.23 2.20
N GLY A 215 -12.62 -0.66 1.55
CA GLY A 215 -14.05 -0.82 1.92
C GLY A 215 -14.86 0.43 1.61
N THR A 216 -16.18 0.32 1.66
CA THR A 216 -17.10 1.43 1.39
C THR A 216 -16.96 2.57 2.40
N SER A 217 -17.50 3.74 2.06
CA SER A 217 -17.60 4.83 3.02
C SER A 217 -18.48 4.44 4.21
N GLY A 218 -18.12 4.87 5.41
CA GLY A 218 -18.90 4.62 6.62
C GLY A 218 -18.75 3.23 7.25
N VAL A 219 -17.90 2.34 6.70
CA VAL A 219 -17.65 1.01 7.31
C VAL A 219 -16.76 1.05 8.55
N GLY A 220 -16.21 2.20 8.96
CA GLY A 220 -15.43 2.34 10.20
C GLY A 220 -13.91 2.31 10.02
N LYS A 221 -13.38 2.37 8.79
CA LYS A 221 -11.90 2.39 8.54
C LYS A 221 -11.18 3.47 9.35
N SER A 222 -11.62 4.72 9.24
CA SER A 222 -10.99 5.88 9.93
C SER A 222 -11.16 5.87 11.45
N THR A 223 -12.00 5.01 11.99
CA THR A 223 -12.19 4.87 13.44
C THR A 223 -11.19 3.86 14.03
N ILE A 224 -10.68 2.97 13.20
CA ILE A 224 -9.78 1.87 13.61
C ILE A 224 -8.33 2.18 13.24
N SER A 225 -8.08 3.02 12.21
CA SER A 225 -6.73 3.38 11.72
C SER A 225 -5.97 4.37 12.59
#